data_2aa00fec12be82085e59cd6b7ac6301c
#
_entry.id   2aa00fec12be82085e59cd6b7ac6301c
#
_cell.length_a   1.000
_cell.length_b   1.000
_cell.length_c   1.000
_cell.angle_alpha   90.00
_cell.angle_beta   90.00
_cell.angle_gamma   90.00
#
_symmetry.space_group_name_H-M   'P 1'
#
loop_
_entity.id
_entity.type
_entity.pdbx_description
1 polymer ?
#
loop_
_entity_poly.entity_id
_entity_poly.type
_entity_poly.pdbx_seq_one_letter_code
_entity_poly.pdbx_strand_id
1 'polypeptide(L)'
;MQEPATAEDLARRAAAGDRAALDRLLAELWPEVVRRCGRFLPCREDAEEAAQDVLFQVSRHISAFEGRSRFSTWLYTVVANCCRQKYRELKRRAAEQPAAFEPAEHVDPRTTSVIAGSRIDLLEALDRLEREHPHLVAPLIHRDIYQMEYAEIAERLGIPLGTLKSRLHEARKQVRPWLRGY
;
A
#
# COMPACT_ATOMS: atom_id res chain seq x y z
N MET A 1 11.45 -14.29 -31.48
CA MET A 1 10.42 -13.44 -30.87
C MET A 1 10.66 -13.52 -29.38
N GLN A 2 11.30 -12.49 -28.78
CA GLN A 2 11.56 -12.47 -27.34
C GLN A 2 10.22 -12.26 -26.62
N GLU A 3 9.91 -13.14 -25.67
CA GLU A 3 8.78 -12.89 -24.75
C GLU A 3 8.94 -11.52 -24.07
N PRO A 4 7.86 -10.78 -23.89
CA PRO A 4 7.93 -9.51 -23.17
C PRO A 4 8.47 -9.76 -21.76
N ALA A 5 9.53 -9.05 -21.38
CA ALA A 5 10.13 -9.17 -20.05
C ALA A 5 9.06 -8.89 -18.98
N THR A 6 8.93 -9.76 -18.00
CA THR A 6 7.96 -9.58 -16.92
C THR A 6 8.39 -8.45 -15.99
N ALA A 7 7.44 -7.85 -15.23
CA ALA A 7 7.78 -6.86 -14.21
C ALA A 7 8.81 -7.39 -13.18
N GLU A 8 8.80 -8.70 -12.93
CA GLU A 8 9.77 -9.38 -12.07
C GLU A 8 11.18 -9.36 -12.67
N ASP A 9 11.29 -9.64 -13.99
CA ASP A 9 12.58 -9.64 -14.69
C ASP A 9 13.14 -8.21 -14.81
N LEU A 10 12.27 -7.24 -15.11
CA LEU A 10 12.65 -5.82 -15.14
C LEU A 10 13.13 -5.36 -13.78
N ALA A 11 12.45 -5.75 -12.69
CA ALA A 11 12.83 -5.39 -11.33
C ALA A 11 14.20 -5.97 -10.93
N ARG A 12 14.48 -7.23 -11.26
CA ARG A 12 15.80 -7.84 -11.00
C ARG A 12 16.92 -7.15 -11.77
N ARG A 13 16.70 -6.84 -13.04
CA ARG A 13 17.66 -6.11 -13.87
C ARG A 13 17.89 -4.69 -13.35
N ALA A 14 16.82 -3.99 -13.01
CA ALA A 14 16.89 -2.65 -12.41
C ALA A 14 17.65 -2.67 -11.07
N ALA A 15 17.40 -3.67 -10.23
CA ALA A 15 18.14 -3.87 -8.97
C ALA A 15 19.63 -4.11 -9.20
N ALA A 16 19.99 -4.76 -10.30
CA ALA A 16 21.38 -4.97 -10.73
C ALA A 16 22.00 -3.73 -11.41
N GLY A 17 21.31 -2.60 -11.49
CA GLY A 17 21.81 -1.34 -12.04
C GLY A 17 21.46 -1.06 -13.50
N ASP A 18 20.61 -1.88 -14.13
CA ASP A 18 20.13 -1.64 -15.51
C ASP A 18 19.12 -0.49 -15.53
N ARG A 19 19.57 0.71 -15.93
CA ARG A 19 18.73 1.91 -16.01
C ARG A 19 17.60 1.77 -17.02
N ALA A 20 17.85 1.16 -18.17
CA ALA A 20 16.81 1.00 -19.19
C ALA A 20 15.68 0.06 -18.68
N ALA A 21 16.06 -0.98 -17.93
CA ALA A 21 15.07 -1.83 -17.27
C ALA A 21 14.28 -1.07 -16.20
N LEU A 22 14.92 -0.17 -15.44
CA LEU A 22 14.23 0.65 -14.45
C LEU A 22 13.22 1.60 -15.12
N ASP A 23 13.63 2.35 -16.14
CA ASP A 23 12.75 3.29 -16.84
C ASP A 23 11.54 2.58 -17.44
N ARG A 24 11.76 1.42 -18.04
CA ARG A 24 10.67 0.58 -18.57
C ARG A 24 9.76 0.06 -17.45
N LEU A 25 10.33 -0.41 -16.36
CA LEU A 25 9.58 -0.88 -15.20
C LEU A 25 8.66 0.22 -14.66
N LEU A 26 9.18 1.42 -14.45
CA LEU A 26 8.40 2.56 -13.93
C LEU A 26 7.24 2.93 -14.87
N ALA A 27 7.48 2.93 -16.19
CA ALA A 27 6.45 3.21 -17.18
C ALA A 27 5.33 2.14 -17.18
N GLU A 28 5.70 0.86 -17.10
CA GLU A 28 4.72 -0.24 -17.05
C GLU A 28 3.95 -0.29 -15.72
N LEU A 29 4.55 0.15 -14.61
CA LEU A 29 3.91 0.15 -13.30
C LEU A 29 2.89 1.28 -13.10
N TRP A 30 3.02 2.40 -13.77
CA TRP A 30 2.19 3.58 -13.55
C TRP A 30 0.68 3.30 -13.48
N PRO A 31 0.05 2.66 -14.50
CA PRO A 31 -1.39 2.44 -14.49
C PRO A 31 -1.86 1.55 -13.33
N GLU A 32 -1.04 0.56 -13.00
CA GLU A 32 -1.36 -0.36 -11.92
C GLU A 32 -1.23 0.31 -10.56
N VAL A 33 -0.18 1.10 -10.35
CA VAL A 33 0.07 1.82 -9.09
C VAL A 33 -1.03 2.86 -8.84
N VAL A 34 -1.41 3.65 -9.85
CA VAL A 34 -2.53 4.61 -9.74
C VAL A 34 -3.82 3.89 -9.33
N ARG A 35 -4.15 2.78 -10.00
CA ARG A 35 -5.34 1.97 -9.65
C ARG A 35 -5.28 1.45 -8.22
N ARG A 36 -4.08 1.04 -7.74
CA ARG A 36 -3.89 0.56 -6.37
C ARG A 36 -4.03 1.68 -5.36
N CYS A 37 -3.42 2.84 -5.59
CA CYS A 37 -3.56 4.02 -4.73
C CYS A 37 -5.03 4.48 -4.65
N GLY A 38 -5.76 4.45 -5.77
CA GLY A 38 -7.19 4.76 -5.82
C GLY A 38 -8.10 3.82 -5.03
N ARG A 39 -7.58 2.67 -4.55
CA ARG A 39 -8.30 1.82 -3.59
C ARG A 39 -8.18 2.32 -2.16
N PHE A 40 -7.19 3.13 -1.85
CA PHE A 40 -6.93 3.66 -0.52
C PHE A 40 -7.36 5.13 -0.38
N LEU A 41 -7.17 5.92 -1.41
CA LEU A 41 -7.36 7.37 -1.35
C LEU A 41 -8.70 7.79 -1.95
N PRO A 42 -9.33 8.85 -1.39
CA PRO A 42 -10.71 9.22 -1.73
C PRO A 42 -10.85 9.84 -3.12
N CYS A 43 -9.87 10.60 -3.58
CA CYS A 43 -9.94 11.26 -4.87
C CYS A 43 -8.82 10.80 -5.81
N ARG A 44 -9.01 11.05 -7.11
CA ARG A 44 -8.09 10.63 -8.16
C ARG A 44 -6.77 11.39 -8.08
N GLU A 45 -6.82 12.65 -7.81
CA GLU A 45 -5.67 13.54 -7.71
C GLU A 45 -4.72 13.07 -6.60
N ASP A 46 -5.24 12.76 -5.42
CA ASP A 46 -4.45 12.21 -4.31
C ASP A 46 -3.88 10.83 -4.65
N ALA A 47 -4.64 10.00 -5.38
CA ALA A 47 -4.16 8.70 -5.83
C ALA A 47 -3.02 8.81 -6.84
N GLU A 48 -3.10 9.77 -7.78
CA GLU A 48 -2.05 10.04 -8.76
C GLU A 48 -0.80 10.63 -8.08
N GLU A 49 -0.96 11.54 -7.11
CA GLU A 49 0.16 12.08 -6.33
C GLU A 49 0.86 10.97 -5.51
N ALA A 50 0.08 10.15 -4.80
CA ALA A 50 0.64 9.01 -4.09
C ALA A 50 1.31 7.99 -5.02
N ALA A 51 0.79 7.81 -6.24
CA ALA A 51 1.41 6.94 -7.24
C ALA A 51 2.77 7.48 -7.71
N GLN A 52 2.92 8.79 -7.87
CA GLN A 52 4.22 9.42 -8.15
C GLN A 52 5.22 9.15 -7.02
N ASP A 53 4.79 9.31 -5.76
CA ASP A 53 5.61 9.00 -4.60
C ASP A 53 6.03 7.52 -4.58
N VAL A 54 5.12 6.61 -4.91
CA VAL A 54 5.44 5.18 -5.04
C VAL A 54 6.53 4.94 -6.07
N LEU A 55 6.39 5.49 -7.28
CA LEU A 55 7.40 5.31 -8.33
C LEU A 55 8.75 5.95 -7.95
N PHE A 56 8.72 7.08 -7.26
CA PHE A 56 9.92 7.70 -6.72
C PHE A 56 10.60 6.80 -5.68
N GLN A 57 9.83 6.20 -4.76
CA GLN A 57 10.37 5.25 -3.79
C GLN A 57 10.90 3.97 -4.46
N VAL A 58 10.20 3.45 -5.49
CA VAL A 58 10.68 2.32 -6.29
C VAL A 58 12.04 2.67 -6.92
N SER A 59 12.16 3.82 -7.58
CA SER A 59 13.41 4.22 -8.23
C SER A 59 14.57 4.36 -7.26
N ARG A 60 14.32 4.85 -6.04
CA ARG A 60 15.37 5.02 -5.02
C ARG A 60 15.79 3.73 -4.34
N HIS A 61 14.85 2.81 -4.16
CA HIS A 61 15.07 1.63 -3.32
C HIS A 61 15.07 0.31 -4.09
N ILE A 62 15.01 0.34 -5.42
CA ILE A 62 15.02 -0.88 -6.24
C ILE A 62 16.30 -1.71 -6.03
N SER A 63 17.43 -1.08 -5.76
CA SER A 63 18.69 -1.76 -5.46
C SER A 63 18.63 -2.61 -4.17
N ALA A 64 17.69 -2.31 -3.27
CA ALA A 64 17.43 -3.11 -2.07
C ALA A 64 16.47 -4.29 -2.33
N PHE A 65 15.96 -4.42 -3.55
CA PHE A 65 15.15 -5.58 -3.94
C PHE A 65 16.04 -6.78 -4.20
N GLU A 66 16.21 -7.63 -3.19
CA GLU A 66 17.09 -8.80 -3.22
C GLU A 66 16.44 -10.04 -3.86
N GLY A 67 15.20 -9.94 -4.37
CA GLY A 67 14.50 -11.08 -4.96
C GLY A 67 14.08 -12.19 -3.98
N ARG A 68 14.16 -11.93 -2.65
CA ARG A 68 13.72 -12.88 -1.61
C ARG A 68 12.21 -13.10 -1.59
N SER A 69 11.47 -12.18 -2.17
CA SER A 69 10.01 -12.26 -2.38
C SER A 69 9.69 -11.82 -3.79
N ARG A 70 8.48 -12.08 -4.26
CA ARG A 70 8.01 -11.56 -5.55
C ARG A 70 8.05 -10.02 -5.53
N PHE A 71 8.46 -9.43 -6.65
CA PHE A 71 8.48 -7.96 -6.79
C PHE A 71 7.11 -7.34 -6.50
N SER A 72 6.03 -7.98 -6.93
CA SER A 72 4.68 -7.52 -6.63
C SER A 72 4.43 -7.35 -5.12
N THR A 73 4.95 -8.25 -4.31
CA THR A 73 4.86 -8.22 -2.85
C THR A 73 5.63 -7.03 -2.26
N TRP A 74 6.85 -6.81 -2.75
CA TRP A 74 7.65 -5.67 -2.35
C TRP A 74 6.97 -4.35 -2.74
N LEU A 75 6.47 -4.26 -3.98
CA LEU A 75 5.74 -3.09 -4.48
C LEU A 75 4.50 -2.78 -3.64
N TYR A 76 3.75 -3.80 -3.22
CA TYR A 76 2.58 -3.59 -2.35
C TYR A 76 2.93 -2.89 -1.03
N THR A 77 4.06 -3.24 -0.44
CA THR A 77 4.52 -2.58 0.78
C THR A 77 4.81 -1.10 0.53
N VAL A 78 5.45 -0.78 -0.59
CA VAL A 78 5.73 0.62 -0.98
C VAL A 78 4.42 1.38 -1.18
N VAL A 79 3.47 0.82 -1.95
CA VAL A 79 2.15 1.44 -2.19
C VAL A 79 1.42 1.73 -0.87
N ALA A 80 1.32 0.74 0.03
CA ALA A 80 0.61 0.93 1.30
C ALA A 80 1.26 2.03 2.16
N ASN A 81 2.59 2.06 2.21
CA ASN A 81 3.30 3.08 2.99
C ASN A 81 3.08 4.48 2.43
N CYS A 82 3.17 4.68 1.11
CA CYS A 82 2.91 5.97 0.48
C CYS A 82 1.45 6.41 0.67
N CYS A 83 0.48 5.51 0.48
CA CYS A 83 -0.93 5.84 0.70
C CYS A 83 -1.23 6.23 2.15
N ARG A 84 -0.64 5.54 3.14
CA ARG A 84 -0.79 5.90 4.56
C ARG A 84 -0.15 7.25 4.87
N GLN A 85 1.02 7.53 4.31
CA GLN A 85 1.67 8.83 4.47
C GLN A 85 0.81 9.96 3.89
N LYS A 86 0.32 9.77 2.65
CA LYS A 86 -0.57 10.73 1.99
C LYS A 86 -1.85 10.96 2.79
N TYR A 87 -2.47 9.91 3.29
CA TYR A 87 -3.67 10.03 4.14
C TYR A 87 -3.42 10.85 5.41
N ARG A 88 -2.29 10.63 6.11
CA ARG A 88 -1.92 11.43 7.28
C ARG A 88 -1.74 12.90 6.94
N GLU A 89 -1.13 13.19 5.80
CA GLU A 89 -0.96 14.55 5.31
C GLU A 89 -2.31 15.21 5.03
N LEU A 90 -3.23 14.53 4.34
CA LEU A 90 -4.58 15.02 4.08
C LEU A 90 -5.34 15.29 5.38
N LYS A 91 -5.27 14.38 6.34
CA LYS A 91 -5.89 14.55 7.66
C LYS A 91 -5.33 15.76 8.41
N ARG A 92 -4.01 15.96 8.36
CA ARG A 92 -3.37 17.15 8.96
C ARG A 92 -3.82 18.44 8.28
N ARG A 93 -3.83 18.49 6.94
CA ARG A 93 -4.32 19.65 6.17
C ARG A 93 -5.78 19.98 6.50
N ALA A 94 -6.65 18.98 6.58
CA ALA A 94 -8.05 19.16 6.96
C ALA A 94 -8.22 19.71 8.38
N ALA A 95 -7.37 19.33 9.31
CA ALA A 95 -7.37 19.85 10.68
C ALA A 95 -6.85 21.29 10.77
N GLU A 96 -5.88 21.67 9.92
CA GLU A 96 -5.30 23.02 9.88
C GLU A 96 -6.19 24.02 9.11
N GLN A 97 -7.01 23.56 8.16
CA GLN A 97 -7.89 24.40 7.32
C GLN A 97 -9.31 23.80 7.23
N PRO A 98 -10.12 23.86 8.28
CA PRO A 98 -11.46 23.25 8.28
C PRO A 98 -12.41 23.81 7.21
N ALA A 99 -12.23 25.06 6.79
CA ALA A 99 -13.09 25.76 5.83
C ALA A 99 -12.74 25.50 4.34
N ALA A 100 -11.62 24.87 4.05
CA ALA A 100 -11.13 24.62 2.68
C ALA A 100 -11.39 23.19 2.20
N PHE A 101 -11.97 22.32 3.01
CA PHE A 101 -12.26 20.95 2.64
C PHE A 101 -13.68 20.86 2.05
N GLU A 102 -13.85 21.31 0.80
CA GLU A 102 -14.97 20.87 -0.02
C GLU A 102 -14.64 19.45 -0.51
N PRO A 103 -15.52 18.46 -0.30
CA PRO A 103 -15.35 17.14 -0.89
C PRO A 103 -15.33 17.29 -2.41
N ALA A 104 -14.28 16.82 -3.06
CA ALA A 104 -14.13 16.91 -4.50
C ALA A 104 -15.38 16.38 -5.22
N GLU A 105 -15.97 17.21 -6.06
CA GLU A 105 -17.29 17.06 -6.73
C GLU A 105 -17.35 15.94 -7.79
N HIS A 106 -16.33 15.09 -7.91
CA HIS A 106 -16.20 14.07 -8.96
C HIS A 106 -16.05 12.66 -8.41
N VAL A 107 -16.86 12.33 -7.45
CA VAL A 107 -16.98 10.95 -6.97
C VAL A 107 -18.32 10.40 -7.46
N ASP A 108 -18.31 9.33 -8.29
CA ASP A 108 -19.53 8.66 -8.75
C ASP A 108 -20.42 8.31 -7.54
N PRO A 109 -21.62 8.94 -7.40
CA PRO A 109 -22.46 8.78 -6.22
C PRO A 109 -22.95 7.35 -5.98
N ARG A 110 -22.84 6.48 -6.99
CA ARG A 110 -23.33 5.09 -6.93
C ARG A 110 -22.36 4.12 -6.28
N THR A 111 -21.06 4.51 -6.18
CA THR A 111 -20.01 3.63 -5.60
C THR A 111 -19.40 4.22 -4.33
N THR A 112 -19.73 5.46 -3.98
CA THR A 112 -18.88 6.31 -3.15
C THR A 112 -19.21 6.32 -1.67
N SER A 113 -20.48 6.26 -1.25
CA SER A 113 -20.79 6.55 0.16
C SER A 113 -20.38 5.41 1.11
N VAL A 114 -20.59 4.15 0.71
CA VAL A 114 -20.28 3.00 1.57
C VAL A 114 -18.80 2.58 1.42
N ILE A 115 -18.26 2.65 0.20
CA ILE A 115 -16.89 2.24 -0.07
C ILE A 115 -15.88 3.30 0.39
N ALA A 116 -16.19 4.59 0.28
CA ALA A 116 -15.31 5.67 0.75
C ALA A 116 -15.22 5.70 2.27
N GLY A 117 -16.33 5.56 2.99
CA GLY A 117 -16.33 5.44 4.45
C GLY A 117 -15.48 4.27 4.92
N SER A 118 -15.70 3.07 4.39
CA SER A 118 -14.94 1.87 4.78
C SER A 118 -13.44 1.94 4.45
N ARG A 119 -13.04 2.72 3.44
CA ARG A 119 -11.61 2.93 3.11
C ARG A 119 -10.95 3.88 4.09
N ILE A 120 -11.62 4.96 4.45
CA ILE A 120 -11.14 5.91 5.46
C ILE A 120 -11.04 5.21 6.80
N ASP A 121 -12.04 4.44 7.19
CA ASP A 121 -12.05 3.67 8.44
C ASP A 121 -10.90 2.66 8.48
N LEU A 122 -10.61 2.00 7.36
CA LEU A 122 -9.46 1.08 7.26
C LEU A 122 -8.13 1.81 7.46
N LEU A 123 -7.93 2.95 6.81
CA LEU A 123 -6.69 3.72 6.95
C LEU A 123 -6.53 4.28 8.37
N GLU A 124 -7.61 4.75 8.99
CA GLU A 124 -7.61 5.17 10.39
C GLU A 124 -7.33 4.03 11.36
N ALA A 125 -7.93 2.86 11.12
CA ALA A 125 -7.68 1.67 11.90
C ALA A 125 -6.22 1.21 11.79
N LEU A 126 -5.63 1.25 10.60
CA LEU A 126 -4.21 0.93 10.39
C LEU A 126 -3.30 1.96 11.05
N ASP A 127 -3.63 3.25 10.98
CA ASP A 127 -2.87 4.33 11.62
C ASP A 127 -2.92 4.22 13.15
N ARG A 128 -4.07 3.87 13.69
CA ARG A 128 -4.24 3.59 15.11
C ARG A 128 -3.47 2.33 15.54
N LEU A 129 -3.57 1.25 14.76
CA LEU A 129 -2.86 0.00 15.03
C LEU A 129 -1.33 0.22 15.02
N GLU A 130 -0.83 1.09 14.13
CA GLU A 130 0.60 1.40 14.07
C GLU A 130 1.09 2.17 15.29
N ARG A 131 0.27 3.07 15.83
CA ARG A 131 0.62 3.81 17.06
C ARG A 131 0.59 2.93 18.29
N GLU A 132 -0.41 2.07 18.42
CA GLU A 132 -0.64 1.24 19.60
C GLU A 132 0.15 -0.08 19.55
N HIS A 133 0.23 -0.70 18.36
CA HIS A 133 0.80 -2.04 18.14
C HIS A 133 1.56 -2.14 16.81
N PRO A 134 2.69 -1.45 16.62
CA PRO A 134 3.38 -1.35 15.33
C PRO A 134 3.79 -2.71 14.74
N HIS A 135 4.09 -3.71 15.59
CA HIS A 135 4.46 -5.06 15.18
C HIS A 135 3.32 -5.88 14.58
N LEU A 136 2.06 -5.43 14.69
CA LEU A 136 0.88 -6.09 14.15
C LEU A 136 0.50 -5.60 12.75
N VAL A 137 1.00 -4.42 12.33
CA VAL A 137 0.59 -3.77 11.09
C VAL A 137 1.05 -4.54 9.86
N ALA A 138 2.34 -4.87 9.78
CA ALA A 138 2.90 -5.57 8.63
C ALA A 138 2.26 -6.96 8.42
N PRO A 139 2.10 -7.82 9.44
CA PRO A 139 1.34 -9.07 9.30
C PRO A 139 -0.06 -8.87 8.73
N LEU A 140 -0.84 -7.91 9.27
CA LEU A 140 -2.20 -7.64 8.85
C LEU A 140 -2.27 -7.18 7.38
N ILE A 141 -1.44 -6.20 7.01
CA ILE A 141 -1.37 -5.70 5.64
C ILE A 141 -1.01 -6.82 4.67
N HIS A 142 0.03 -7.58 4.97
CA HIS A 142 0.47 -8.64 4.08
C HIS A 142 -0.57 -9.73 3.89
N ARG A 143 -1.28 -10.13 4.94
CA ARG A 143 -2.29 -11.19 4.82
C ARG A 143 -3.63 -10.71 4.33
N ASP A 144 -4.21 -9.68 4.95
CA ASP A 144 -5.62 -9.32 4.74
C ASP A 144 -5.83 -8.35 3.58
N ILE A 145 -4.83 -7.51 3.28
CA ILE A 145 -4.91 -6.57 2.15
C ILE A 145 -4.26 -7.18 0.90
N TYR A 146 -3.10 -7.84 1.06
CA TYR A 146 -2.33 -8.38 -0.07
C TYR A 146 -2.50 -9.86 -0.30
N GLN A 147 -3.24 -10.55 0.58
CA GLN A 147 -3.57 -11.97 0.48
C GLN A 147 -2.34 -12.88 0.28
N MET A 148 -1.21 -12.48 0.85
CA MET A 148 0.02 -13.26 0.79
C MET A 148 -0.10 -14.56 1.58
N GLU A 149 0.67 -15.58 1.17
CA GLU A 149 0.74 -16.85 1.89
C GLU A 149 1.50 -16.70 3.22
N TYR A 150 1.03 -17.43 4.25
CA TYR A 150 1.62 -17.36 5.59
C TYR A 150 3.12 -17.66 5.62
N ALA A 151 3.57 -18.63 4.83
CA ALA A 151 4.99 -18.98 4.77
C ALA A 151 5.83 -17.82 4.23
N GLU A 152 5.35 -17.18 3.15
CA GLU A 152 6.01 -16.03 2.54
C GLU A 152 6.07 -14.83 3.50
N ILE A 153 4.99 -14.57 4.25
CA ILE A 153 4.96 -13.50 5.24
C ILE A 153 5.93 -13.77 6.39
N ALA A 154 5.94 -15.01 6.89
CA ALA A 154 6.82 -15.42 7.99
C ALA A 154 8.30 -15.26 7.62
N GLU A 155 8.68 -15.73 6.43
CA GLU A 155 10.03 -15.57 5.87
C GLU A 155 10.41 -14.11 5.73
N ARG A 156 9.52 -13.30 5.13
CA ARG A 156 9.74 -11.88 4.89
C ARG A 156 9.92 -11.06 6.17
N LEU A 157 9.13 -11.36 7.19
CA LEU A 157 9.19 -10.66 8.47
C LEU A 157 10.25 -11.24 9.42
N GLY A 158 10.91 -12.33 9.03
CA GLY A 158 11.91 -13.01 9.85
C GLY A 158 11.34 -13.56 11.16
N ILE A 159 10.07 -14.01 11.17
CA ILE A 159 9.37 -14.50 12.36
C ILE A 159 8.86 -15.94 12.17
N PRO A 160 8.78 -16.73 13.24
CA PRO A 160 8.19 -18.06 13.17
C PRO A 160 6.71 -18.02 12.73
N LEU A 161 6.25 -19.04 11.99
CA LEU A 161 4.88 -19.14 11.51
C LEU A 161 3.84 -19.08 12.65
N GLY A 162 4.15 -19.65 13.81
CA GLY A 162 3.31 -19.56 14.99
C GLY A 162 3.16 -18.12 15.48
N THR A 163 4.25 -17.37 15.51
CA THR A 163 4.27 -15.94 15.87
C THR A 163 3.46 -15.11 14.87
N LEU A 164 3.58 -15.41 13.57
CA LEU A 164 2.77 -14.73 12.55
C LEU A 164 1.28 -14.95 12.78
N LYS A 165 0.85 -16.21 13.02
CA LYS A 165 -0.56 -16.55 13.27
C LYS A 165 -1.11 -15.84 14.51
N SER A 166 -0.35 -15.79 15.60
CA SER A 166 -0.76 -15.08 16.82
C SER A 166 -0.85 -13.57 16.61
N ARG A 167 0.12 -12.96 15.91
CA ARG A 167 0.08 -11.53 15.56
C ARG A 167 -1.11 -11.19 14.67
N LEU A 168 -1.43 -12.02 13.67
CA LEU A 168 -2.61 -11.84 12.82
C LEU A 168 -3.92 -11.93 13.60
N HIS A 169 -4.02 -12.91 14.50
CA HIS A 169 -5.19 -13.03 15.36
C HIS A 169 -5.37 -11.78 16.22
N GLU A 170 -4.31 -11.32 16.87
CA GLU A 170 -4.33 -10.13 17.71
C GLU A 170 -4.64 -8.88 16.90
N ALA A 171 -3.99 -8.68 15.74
CA ALA A 171 -4.26 -7.56 14.85
C ALA A 171 -5.75 -7.45 14.47
N ARG A 172 -6.35 -8.58 14.05
CA ARG A 172 -7.77 -8.62 13.69
C ARG A 172 -8.70 -8.34 14.88
N LYS A 173 -8.32 -8.80 16.06
CA LYS A 173 -9.06 -8.52 17.30
C LYS A 173 -9.06 -7.03 17.60
N GLN A 174 -7.92 -6.36 17.45
CA GLN A 174 -7.80 -4.91 17.68
C GLN A 174 -8.54 -4.08 16.62
N VAL A 175 -8.41 -4.43 15.35
CA VAL A 175 -8.98 -3.65 14.24
C VAL A 175 -10.49 -3.83 14.11
N ARG A 176 -11.03 -5.01 14.41
CA ARG A 176 -12.45 -5.33 14.24
C ARG A 176 -13.43 -4.36 14.90
N PRO A 177 -13.24 -3.86 16.13
CA PRO A 177 -14.12 -2.86 16.74
C PRO A 177 -14.10 -1.51 16.01
N TRP A 178 -12.98 -1.15 15.41
CA TRP A 178 -12.78 0.14 14.74
C TRP A 178 -13.41 0.19 13.34
N LEU A 179 -13.61 -0.97 12.71
CA LEU A 179 -14.26 -1.11 11.40
C LEU A 179 -15.78 -1.32 11.50
N ARG A 180 -16.33 -1.44 12.69
CA ARG A 180 -17.76 -1.70 12.94
C ARG A 180 -18.60 -0.44 13.12
N GLY A 181 -18.20 0.67 12.54
CA GLY A 181 -18.97 1.91 12.54
C GLY A 181 -20.18 1.92 11.61
N TYR A 182 -20.60 0.75 11.08
CA TYR A 182 -21.79 0.58 10.24
C TYR A 182 -22.56 -0.67 10.63
#